data_ba7e96c78b85aab869349a7e95c29d2b
#
_entry.id   ba7e96c78b85aab869349a7e95c29d2b
#
_cell.length_a   1.000
_cell.length_b   1.000
_cell.length_c   1.000
_cell.angle_alpha   90.00
_cell.angle_beta   90.00
_cell.angle_gamma   90.00
#
_symmetry.space_group_name_H-M   'P 1'
#
loop_
_entity.id
_entity.type
_entity.pdbx_description
1 polymer ?
#
loop_
_entity_poly.entity_id
_entity_poly.type
_entity_poly.pdbx_seq_one_letter_code
_entity_poly.pdbx_strand_id
1 'polypeptide(L)'
;MAEVVVFHSVLGLRPGVLGAAERLRAAGHTVHTPDLFDGEVFDTIDDGMSKEESLGSREIARRTEEAVAGLPAGLVFAGFSMGLVYAEWLTASRPGALGAVLMHGAVPVEGLTEYFGVECWPEGVPVQVHYAADDPWVEAEQEVVPLGDAVRGAGAEFEAYVYPGSGHLFADPDFFEYDRASSETMWERVVAFLDRIDAR
;
A
#
# COMPACT_ATOMS: atom_id res chain seq x y z
N MET A 1 -13.07 14.57 1.59
CA MET A 1 -11.77 14.74 0.90
C MET A 1 -10.70 14.10 1.78
N ALA A 2 -10.32 12.87 1.45
CA ALA A 2 -9.32 12.15 2.22
C ALA A 2 -7.91 12.68 1.96
N GLU A 3 -7.03 12.59 2.95
CA GLU A 3 -5.61 12.84 2.81
C GLU A 3 -4.86 11.50 2.78
N VAL A 4 -4.15 11.24 1.67
CA VAL A 4 -3.59 9.93 1.34
C VAL A 4 -2.08 10.03 1.22
N VAL A 5 -1.35 9.07 1.80
CA VAL A 5 0.08 8.89 1.57
C VAL A 5 0.28 7.63 0.74
N VAL A 6 0.93 7.76 -0.42
CA VAL A 6 1.18 6.65 -1.34
C VAL A 6 2.66 6.30 -1.37
N PHE A 7 3.03 5.13 -0.89
CA PHE A 7 4.40 4.60 -0.91
C PHE A 7 4.67 3.80 -2.17
N HIS A 8 5.85 4.01 -2.75
CA HIS A 8 6.28 3.32 -3.96
C HIS A 8 6.75 1.89 -3.69
N SER A 9 6.83 1.08 -4.75
CA SER A 9 7.40 -0.28 -4.73
C SER A 9 8.94 -0.24 -4.63
N VAL A 10 9.58 -1.39 -4.65
CA VAL A 10 11.05 -1.51 -4.76
C VAL A 10 11.62 -0.81 -6.00
N LEU A 11 10.80 -0.50 -7.01
CA LEU A 11 11.24 0.23 -8.19
C LEU A 11 11.48 1.73 -7.97
N GLY A 12 11.22 2.25 -6.77
CA GLY A 12 11.38 3.67 -6.44
C GLY A 12 10.18 4.52 -6.86
N LEU A 13 10.31 5.85 -6.69
CA LEU A 13 9.24 6.81 -6.99
C LEU A 13 9.19 7.09 -8.50
N ARG A 14 8.67 6.11 -9.26
CA ARG A 14 8.53 6.15 -10.72
C ARG A 14 7.36 7.01 -11.18
N PRO A 15 7.33 7.41 -12.48
CA PRO A 15 6.18 8.13 -13.06
C PRO A 15 4.84 7.43 -12.86
N GLY A 16 4.79 6.08 -12.84
CA GLY A 16 3.57 5.32 -12.56
C GLY A 16 2.97 5.63 -11.19
N VAL A 17 3.79 5.73 -10.15
CA VAL A 17 3.34 6.11 -8.80
C VAL A 17 2.87 7.57 -8.77
N LEU A 18 3.59 8.47 -9.44
CA LEU A 18 3.18 9.87 -9.57
C LEU A 18 1.87 10.02 -10.34
N GLY A 19 1.66 9.22 -11.40
CA GLY A 19 0.42 9.15 -12.16
C GLY A 19 -0.75 8.63 -11.31
N ALA A 20 -0.52 7.65 -10.45
CA ALA A 20 -1.49 7.19 -9.45
C ALA A 20 -1.90 8.33 -8.51
N ALA A 21 -0.93 9.09 -7.99
CA ALA A 21 -1.21 10.24 -7.14
C ALA A 21 -2.02 11.32 -7.86
N GLU A 22 -1.71 11.63 -9.12
CA GLU A 22 -2.49 12.58 -9.93
C GLU A 22 -3.93 12.10 -10.15
N ARG A 23 -4.15 10.81 -10.35
CA ARG A 23 -5.49 10.22 -10.45
C ARG A 23 -6.31 10.46 -9.18
N LEU A 24 -5.71 10.22 -8.01
CA LEU A 24 -6.38 10.46 -6.73
C LEU A 24 -6.61 11.96 -6.47
N ARG A 25 -5.67 12.83 -6.85
CA ARG A 25 -5.85 14.30 -6.79
C ARG A 25 -6.99 14.75 -7.69
N ALA A 26 -7.10 14.20 -8.89
CA ALA A 26 -8.20 14.48 -9.82
C ALA A 26 -9.57 14.03 -9.27
N ALA A 27 -9.60 13.00 -8.43
CA ALA A 27 -10.79 12.57 -7.68
C ALA A 27 -11.09 13.44 -6.45
N GLY A 28 -10.25 14.45 -6.15
CA GLY A 28 -10.50 15.42 -5.09
C GLY A 28 -9.78 15.15 -3.77
N HIS A 29 -8.86 14.18 -3.72
CA HIS A 29 -8.08 13.86 -2.51
C HIS A 29 -6.78 14.68 -2.44
N THR A 30 -6.26 14.88 -1.23
CA THR A 30 -4.89 15.37 -1.02
C THR A 30 -3.94 14.18 -1.01
N VAL A 31 -2.84 14.23 -1.78
CA VAL A 31 -1.97 13.06 -1.92
C VAL A 31 -0.50 13.44 -1.74
N HIS A 32 0.18 12.69 -0.87
CA HIS A 32 1.62 12.73 -0.65
C HIS A 32 2.27 11.49 -1.24
N THR A 33 3.44 11.66 -1.85
CA THR A 33 4.21 10.57 -2.46
C THR A 33 5.66 10.66 -1.97
N PRO A 34 5.95 10.15 -0.77
CA PRO A 34 7.32 10.16 -0.25
C PRO A 34 8.27 9.35 -1.15
N ASP A 35 9.47 9.88 -1.34
CA ASP A 35 10.55 9.16 -1.95
C ASP A 35 11.43 8.53 -0.86
N LEU A 36 11.40 7.21 -0.78
CA LEU A 36 12.14 6.43 0.21
C LEU A 36 13.56 6.05 -0.28
N PHE A 37 13.87 6.31 -1.58
CA PHE A 37 15.09 5.89 -2.23
C PHE A 37 15.98 7.05 -2.72
N ASP A 38 15.75 8.28 -2.24
CA ASP A 38 16.56 9.47 -2.57
C ASP A 38 16.67 9.76 -4.09
N GLY A 39 15.59 9.57 -4.85
CA GLY A 39 15.52 9.80 -6.30
C GLY A 39 15.98 8.62 -7.14
N GLU A 40 16.43 7.52 -6.54
CA GLU A 40 16.80 6.33 -7.31
C GLU A 40 15.55 5.57 -7.76
N VAL A 41 15.56 5.17 -9.04
CA VAL A 41 14.50 4.36 -9.66
C VAL A 41 15.12 3.20 -10.44
N PHE A 42 14.40 2.09 -10.53
CA PHE A 42 14.89 0.85 -11.11
C PHE A 42 13.92 0.32 -12.16
N ASP A 43 14.47 -0.37 -13.17
CA ASP A 43 13.69 -0.99 -14.25
C ASP A 43 13.37 -2.46 -13.99
N THR A 44 14.06 -3.09 -13.02
CA THR A 44 13.85 -4.49 -12.63
C THR A 44 13.57 -4.61 -11.14
N ILE A 45 12.77 -5.61 -10.76
CA ILE A 45 12.50 -5.92 -9.35
C ILE A 45 13.81 -6.29 -8.63
N ASP A 46 14.69 -7.07 -9.27
CA ASP A 46 15.95 -7.52 -8.67
C ASP A 46 16.86 -6.36 -8.28
N ASP A 47 17.00 -5.34 -9.14
CA ASP A 47 17.78 -4.14 -8.83
C ASP A 47 17.16 -3.35 -7.68
N GLY A 48 15.84 -3.22 -7.69
CA GLY A 48 15.10 -2.55 -6.63
C GLY A 48 15.20 -3.28 -5.29
N MET A 49 15.11 -4.60 -5.28
CA MET A 49 15.32 -5.44 -4.08
C MET A 49 16.75 -5.32 -3.55
N SER A 50 17.74 -5.24 -4.44
CA SER A 50 19.14 -4.99 -4.05
C SER A 50 19.29 -3.63 -3.36
N LYS A 51 18.57 -2.61 -3.80
CA LYS A 51 18.52 -1.30 -3.14
C LYS A 51 17.85 -1.40 -1.76
N GLU A 52 16.70 -2.05 -1.68
CA GLU A 52 15.98 -2.28 -0.43
C GLU A 52 16.88 -3.00 0.59
N GLU A 53 17.54 -4.08 0.18
CA GLU A 53 18.47 -4.83 1.03
C GLU A 53 19.64 -3.95 1.50
N SER A 54 20.21 -3.12 0.62
CA SER A 54 21.33 -2.22 0.94
C SER A 54 20.97 -1.16 1.99
N LEU A 55 19.73 -0.67 1.96
CA LEU A 55 19.20 0.27 2.97
C LEU A 55 18.83 -0.45 4.26
N GLY A 56 18.20 -1.60 4.12
CA GLY A 56 17.63 -2.37 5.20
C GLY A 56 16.28 -1.81 5.69
N SER A 57 15.41 -2.69 6.16
CA SER A 57 14.03 -2.38 6.57
C SER A 57 13.95 -1.30 7.66
N ARG A 58 14.95 -1.24 8.57
CA ARG A 58 15.00 -0.23 9.64
C ARG A 58 15.22 1.18 9.12
N GLU A 59 16.07 1.36 8.10
CA GLU A 59 16.31 2.68 7.50
C GLU A 59 15.11 3.12 6.68
N ILE A 60 14.48 2.21 5.94
CA ILE A 60 13.27 2.53 5.17
C ILE A 60 12.12 2.89 6.13
N ALA A 61 11.95 2.17 7.23
CA ALA A 61 10.96 2.50 8.26
C ALA A 61 11.20 3.90 8.86
N ARG A 62 12.46 4.25 9.17
CA ARG A 62 12.81 5.59 9.67
C ARG A 62 12.44 6.69 8.66
N ARG A 63 12.75 6.48 7.38
CA ARG A 63 12.39 7.42 6.29
C ARG A 63 10.87 7.55 6.14
N THR A 64 10.16 6.44 6.27
CA THR A 64 8.69 6.40 6.25
C THR A 64 8.09 7.22 7.39
N GLU A 65 8.58 7.05 8.63
CA GLU A 65 8.14 7.86 9.78
C GLU A 65 8.43 9.35 9.58
N GLU A 66 9.64 9.68 9.13
CA GLU A 66 10.02 11.08 8.87
C GLU A 66 9.13 11.72 7.81
N ALA A 67 8.81 10.99 6.75
CA ALA A 67 7.96 11.49 5.66
C ALA A 67 6.55 11.87 6.14
N VAL A 68 6.04 11.23 7.18
CA VAL A 68 4.68 11.47 7.69
C VAL A 68 4.65 12.25 9.00
N ALA A 69 5.82 12.57 9.59
CA ALA A 69 5.90 13.20 10.91
C ALA A 69 5.18 14.55 11.01
N GLY A 70 5.20 15.33 9.94
CA GLY A 70 4.56 16.64 9.85
C GLY A 70 3.13 16.64 9.33
N LEU A 71 2.60 15.47 8.96
CA LEU A 71 1.26 15.34 8.39
C LEU A 71 0.19 15.16 9.49
N PRO A 72 -1.09 15.48 9.20
CA PRO A 72 -2.21 15.29 10.14
C PRO A 72 -2.34 13.85 10.62
N ALA A 73 -3.13 13.63 11.69
CA ALA A 73 -3.41 12.28 12.19
C ALA A 73 -4.32 11.47 11.24
N GLY A 74 -5.32 12.13 10.65
CA GLY A 74 -6.35 11.50 9.82
C GLY A 74 -5.88 11.18 8.41
N LEU A 75 -5.00 10.20 8.26
CA LEU A 75 -4.44 9.77 6.97
C LEU A 75 -4.96 8.41 6.54
N VAL A 76 -5.10 8.22 5.24
CA VAL A 76 -5.17 6.90 4.61
C VAL A 76 -3.79 6.58 4.05
N PHE A 77 -3.29 5.39 4.35
CA PHE A 77 -2.01 4.94 3.82
C PHE A 77 -2.23 3.98 2.65
N ALA A 78 -1.52 4.22 1.57
CA ALA A 78 -1.55 3.37 0.38
C ALA A 78 -0.13 2.96 -0.01
N GLY A 79 0.04 1.76 -0.57
CA GLY A 79 1.37 1.32 -0.96
C GLY A 79 1.36 0.26 -2.05
N PHE A 80 2.38 0.33 -2.91
CA PHE A 80 2.65 -0.65 -3.96
C PHE A 80 3.73 -1.63 -3.51
N SER A 81 3.45 -2.93 -3.47
CA SER A 81 4.43 -3.98 -3.15
C SER A 81 5.22 -3.65 -1.86
N MET A 82 6.53 -3.46 -1.88
CA MET A 82 7.29 -3.00 -0.70
C MET A 82 6.57 -1.87 0.06
N GLY A 83 6.03 -0.90 -0.65
CA GLY A 83 5.34 0.25 -0.05
C GLY A 83 4.07 -0.13 0.74
N LEU A 84 3.43 -1.26 0.42
CA LEU A 84 2.27 -1.74 1.18
C LEU A 84 2.63 -2.12 2.62
N VAL A 85 3.84 -2.66 2.83
CA VAL A 85 4.32 -3.06 4.17
C VAL A 85 4.35 -1.85 5.11
N TYR A 86 4.87 -0.72 4.61
CA TYR A 86 4.95 0.52 5.38
C TYR A 86 3.60 1.22 5.51
N ALA A 87 2.75 1.15 4.48
CA ALA A 87 1.38 1.64 4.55
C ALA A 87 0.57 0.89 5.61
N GLU A 88 0.68 -0.42 5.62
CA GLU A 88 0.00 -1.30 6.55
C GLU A 88 0.50 -1.08 7.98
N TRP A 89 1.81 -1.06 8.17
CA TRP A 89 2.43 -0.74 9.46
C TRP A 89 1.96 0.60 10.03
N LEU A 90 2.03 1.68 9.24
CA LEU A 90 1.57 2.99 9.71
C LEU A 90 0.06 3.01 9.99
N THR A 91 -0.73 2.28 9.22
CA THR A 91 -2.17 2.15 9.50
C THR A 91 -2.41 1.46 10.83
N ALA A 92 -1.63 0.43 11.14
CA ALA A 92 -1.78 -0.33 12.38
C ALA A 92 -1.22 0.37 13.61
N SER A 93 -0.20 1.24 13.44
CA SER A 93 0.55 1.82 14.56
C SER A 93 0.31 3.32 14.80
N ARG A 94 -0.04 4.09 13.76
CA ARG A 94 -0.22 5.54 13.88
C ARG A 94 -1.60 5.90 14.41
N PRO A 95 -1.70 6.61 15.55
CA PRO A 95 -2.99 7.04 16.09
C PRO A 95 -3.77 7.92 15.11
N GLY A 96 -5.04 7.56 14.88
CA GLY A 96 -5.93 8.32 14.01
C GLY A 96 -5.81 7.99 12.52
N ALA A 97 -5.09 6.93 12.15
CA ALA A 97 -5.13 6.39 10.78
C ALA A 97 -6.57 6.02 10.39
N LEU A 98 -6.97 6.35 9.16
CA LEU A 98 -8.34 6.20 8.69
C LEU A 98 -8.57 4.95 7.83
N GLY A 99 -7.51 4.34 7.31
CA GLY A 99 -7.59 3.14 6.50
C GLY A 99 -6.33 2.84 5.72
N ALA A 100 -6.29 1.66 5.09
CA ALA A 100 -5.21 1.24 4.21
C ALA A 100 -5.71 0.80 2.82
N VAL A 101 -4.92 1.11 1.79
CA VAL A 101 -5.04 0.57 0.43
C VAL A 101 -3.74 -0.17 0.09
N LEU A 102 -3.81 -1.48 0.03
CA LEU A 102 -2.66 -2.36 -0.17
C LEU A 102 -2.68 -2.90 -1.60
N MET A 103 -1.71 -2.50 -2.40
CA MET A 103 -1.62 -2.87 -3.81
C MET A 103 -0.49 -3.89 -4.00
N HIS A 104 -0.85 -5.02 -4.59
CA HIS A 104 0.03 -6.14 -4.93
C HIS A 104 0.44 -6.99 -3.72
N GLY A 105 -0.50 -7.24 -2.79
CA GLY A 105 -0.32 -8.14 -1.66
C GLY A 105 -0.77 -7.57 -0.33
N ALA A 106 -0.37 -8.22 0.75
CA ALA A 106 -0.58 -7.83 2.14
C ALA A 106 0.48 -8.48 3.04
N VAL A 107 0.54 -8.08 4.30
CA VAL A 107 1.34 -8.73 5.34
C VAL A 107 0.40 -9.17 6.47
N PRO A 108 0.50 -10.40 7.00
CA PRO A 108 -0.29 -10.77 8.17
C PRO A 108 0.18 -9.97 9.41
N VAL A 109 -0.73 -9.73 10.36
CA VAL A 109 -0.40 -8.95 11.58
C VAL A 109 0.80 -9.55 12.33
N GLU A 110 0.97 -10.87 12.29
CA GLU A 110 2.12 -11.56 12.88
C GLU A 110 3.45 -11.10 12.26
N GLY A 111 3.48 -10.88 10.95
CA GLY A 111 4.64 -10.31 10.26
C GLY A 111 4.91 -8.86 10.70
N LEU A 112 3.87 -8.05 10.84
CA LEU A 112 4.01 -6.68 11.37
C LEU A 112 4.48 -6.69 12.84
N THR A 113 4.06 -7.70 13.63
CA THR A 113 4.53 -7.87 15.01
C THR A 113 6.04 -8.12 15.04
N GLU A 114 6.52 -9.02 14.20
CA GLU A 114 7.93 -9.40 14.13
C GLU A 114 8.85 -8.22 13.76
N TYR A 115 8.45 -7.46 12.74
CA TYR A 115 9.30 -6.38 12.21
C TYR A 115 9.11 -5.03 12.88
N PHE A 116 7.90 -4.71 13.36
CA PHE A 116 7.52 -3.39 13.80
C PHE A 116 6.85 -3.35 15.18
N GLY A 117 6.63 -4.50 15.81
CA GLY A 117 6.03 -4.58 17.15
C GLY A 117 4.53 -4.26 17.18
N VAL A 118 3.82 -4.39 16.06
CA VAL A 118 2.35 -4.24 16.00
C VAL A 118 1.70 -5.43 16.70
N GLU A 119 0.91 -5.20 17.74
CA GLU A 119 0.29 -6.29 18.51
C GLU A 119 -1.06 -6.74 17.96
N CYS A 120 -1.83 -5.83 17.36
CA CYS A 120 -3.14 -6.11 16.79
C CYS A 120 -3.55 -5.03 15.78
N TRP A 121 -4.56 -5.34 14.97
CA TRP A 121 -5.17 -4.36 14.09
C TRP A 121 -6.02 -3.36 14.89
N PRO A 122 -5.99 -2.05 14.59
CA PRO A 122 -6.75 -1.04 15.30
C PRO A 122 -8.25 -1.16 15.03
N GLU A 123 -9.07 -0.92 16.06
CA GLU A 123 -10.52 -1.05 16.01
C GLU A 123 -11.15 -0.13 14.94
N GLY A 124 -11.96 -0.72 14.07
CA GLY A 124 -12.76 0.00 13.08
C GLY A 124 -12.00 0.58 11.89
N VAL A 125 -10.68 0.36 11.77
CA VAL A 125 -9.86 0.90 10.67
C VAL A 125 -9.92 -0.03 9.45
N PRO A 126 -10.54 0.39 8.32
CA PRO A 126 -10.79 -0.47 7.17
C PRO A 126 -9.55 -0.67 6.29
N VAL A 127 -9.56 -1.79 5.55
CA VAL A 127 -8.50 -2.15 4.61
C VAL A 127 -9.08 -2.59 3.28
N GLN A 128 -8.46 -2.15 2.20
CA GLN A 128 -8.71 -2.66 0.86
C GLN A 128 -7.42 -3.23 0.25
N VAL A 129 -7.45 -4.50 -0.19
CA VAL A 129 -6.31 -5.22 -0.77
C VAL A 129 -6.56 -5.53 -2.25
N HIS A 130 -5.54 -5.41 -3.08
CA HIS A 130 -5.57 -5.69 -4.52
C HIS A 130 -4.37 -6.54 -4.92
N TYR A 131 -4.59 -7.67 -5.59
CA TYR A 131 -3.51 -8.54 -6.09
C TYR A 131 -3.96 -9.36 -7.31
N ALA A 132 -3.01 -9.87 -8.10
CA ALA A 132 -3.31 -10.73 -9.23
C ALA A 132 -3.47 -12.21 -8.77
N ALA A 133 -4.31 -12.97 -9.48
CA ALA A 133 -4.68 -14.33 -9.10
C ALA A 133 -3.49 -15.30 -9.07
N ASP A 134 -2.57 -15.13 -10.01
CA ASP A 134 -1.41 -16.01 -10.20
C ASP A 134 -0.11 -15.24 -9.91
N ASP A 135 -0.17 -14.21 -9.06
CA ASP A 135 1.00 -13.42 -8.65
C ASP A 135 2.01 -14.29 -7.90
N PRO A 136 3.24 -14.47 -8.42
CA PRO A 136 4.23 -15.35 -7.79
C PRO A 136 4.79 -14.80 -6.47
N TRP A 137 4.52 -13.54 -6.13
CA TRP A 137 4.98 -12.87 -4.92
C TRP A 137 3.92 -12.84 -3.80
N VAL A 138 2.68 -13.31 -4.08
CA VAL A 138 1.57 -13.23 -3.13
C VAL A 138 1.10 -14.61 -2.73
N GLU A 139 1.24 -14.94 -1.47
CA GLU A 139 0.71 -16.15 -0.85
C GLU A 139 -0.60 -15.84 -0.09
N ALA A 140 -1.70 -15.63 -0.85
CA ALA A 140 -2.95 -15.08 -0.32
C ALA A 140 -3.49 -15.80 0.93
N GLU A 141 -3.35 -17.14 1.01
CA GLU A 141 -3.78 -17.94 2.17
C GLU A 141 -2.93 -17.65 3.43
N GLN A 142 -1.67 -17.24 3.27
CA GLN A 142 -0.75 -16.95 4.36
C GLN A 142 -0.69 -15.45 4.70
N GLU A 143 -1.09 -14.59 3.78
CA GLU A 143 -0.93 -13.13 3.90
C GLU A 143 -2.29 -12.41 3.95
N VAL A 144 -3.06 -12.49 2.88
CA VAL A 144 -4.30 -11.72 2.70
C VAL A 144 -5.42 -12.24 3.59
N VAL A 145 -5.56 -13.58 3.71
CA VAL A 145 -6.61 -14.18 4.53
C VAL A 145 -6.40 -13.89 6.02
N PRO A 146 -5.21 -14.10 6.60
CA PRO A 146 -4.98 -13.77 8.02
C PRO A 146 -5.13 -12.27 8.33
N LEU A 147 -4.65 -11.37 7.45
CA LEU A 147 -4.92 -9.95 7.63
C LEU A 147 -6.42 -9.65 7.63
N GLY A 148 -7.17 -10.24 6.70
CA GLY A 148 -8.62 -10.06 6.62
C GLY A 148 -9.34 -10.53 7.89
N ASP A 149 -8.89 -11.62 8.49
CA ASP A 149 -9.45 -12.13 9.74
C ASP A 149 -9.13 -11.20 10.92
N ALA A 150 -7.91 -10.67 10.99
CA ALA A 150 -7.51 -9.70 12.02
C ALA A 150 -8.30 -8.39 11.90
N VAL A 151 -8.45 -7.84 10.69
CA VAL A 151 -9.21 -6.61 10.42
C VAL A 151 -10.69 -6.77 10.79
N ARG A 152 -11.32 -7.86 10.36
CA ARG A 152 -12.72 -8.17 10.71
C ARG A 152 -12.87 -8.43 12.21
N GLY A 153 -11.89 -9.09 12.84
CA GLY A 153 -11.85 -9.31 14.28
C GLY A 153 -11.78 -8.01 15.08
N ALA A 154 -11.17 -6.96 14.51
CA ALA A 154 -11.15 -5.60 15.05
C ALA A 154 -12.42 -4.78 14.70
N GLY A 155 -13.47 -5.41 14.17
CA GLY A 155 -14.73 -4.74 13.82
C GLY A 155 -14.65 -3.83 12.60
N ALA A 156 -13.63 -3.99 11.77
CA ALA A 156 -13.39 -3.15 10.59
C ALA A 156 -13.82 -3.83 9.28
N GLU A 157 -14.06 -3.00 8.26
CA GLU A 157 -14.34 -3.44 6.89
C GLU A 157 -13.04 -3.93 6.23
N PHE A 158 -13.10 -5.12 5.62
CA PHE A 158 -12.00 -5.68 4.82
C PHE A 158 -12.51 -6.09 3.45
N GLU A 159 -11.91 -5.52 2.42
CA GLU A 159 -12.16 -5.85 1.02
C GLU A 159 -10.89 -6.41 0.38
N ALA A 160 -10.98 -7.53 -0.31
CA ALA A 160 -9.90 -8.08 -1.11
C ALA A 160 -10.38 -8.32 -2.54
N TYR A 161 -9.64 -7.81 -3.51
CA TYR A 161 -9.96 -7.89 -4.93
C TYR A 161 -8.86 -8.60 -5.68
N VAL A 162 -9.25 -9.70 -6.34
CA VAL A 162 -8.37 -10.52 -7.15
C VAL A 162 -8.55 -10.15 -8.62
N TYR A 163 -7.45 -9.94 -9.32
CA TYR A 163 -7.41 -9.60 -10.74
C TYR A 163 -6.86 -10.77 -11.55
N PRO A 164 -7.26 -10.93 -12.84
CA PRO A 164 -6.74 -12.00 -13.68
C PRO A 164 -5.25 -11.80 -13.98
N GLY A 165 -4.54 -12.92 -14.20
CA GLY A 165 -3.13 -12.92 -14.58
C GLY A 165 -2.16 -13.00 -13.42
N SER A 166 -0.87 -12.84 -13.74
CA SER A 166 0.27 -13.05 -12.84
C SER A 166 1.13 -11.80 -12.63
N GLY A 167 0.73 -10.65 -13.20
CA GLY A 167 1.52 -9.42 -13.09
C GLY A 167 1.54 -8.89 -11.66
N HIS A 168 2.71 -8.93 -11.02
CA HIS A 168 2.86 -8.40 -9.66
C HIS A 168 2.56 -6.89 -9.62
N LEU A 169 3.18 -6.12 -10.52
CA LEU A 169 2.96 -4.67 -10.60
C LEU A 169 1.97 -4.29 -11.72
N PHE A 170 0.87 -5.03 -11.88
CA PHE A 170 -0.10 -4.82 -12.95
C PHE A 170 -0.68 -3.39 -13.00
N ALA A 171 -0.58 -2.64 -11.94
CA ALA A 171 -1.10 -1.28 -11.85
C ALA A 171 -0.07 -0.18 -12.20
N ASP A 172 1.21 -0.51 -12.43
CA ASP A 172 2.24 0.45 -12.84
C ASP A 172 2.33 0.53 -14.37
N PRO A 173 1.86 1.62 -15.02
CA PRO A 173 1.83 1.75 -16.47
C PRO A 173 3.22 1.80 -17.13
N ASP A 174 4.27 2.04 -16.36
CA ASP A 174 5.66 2.10 -16.83
C ASP A 174 6.41 0.77 -16.61
N PHE A 175 5.70 -0.28 -16.15
CA PHE A 175 6.27 -1.61 -15.96
C PHE A 175 5.70 -2.61 -16.96
N PHE A 176 6.52 -3.60 -17.35
CA PHE A 176 6.15 -4.55 -18.42
C PHE A 176 4.95 -5.46 -18.07
N GLU A 177 4.62 -5.58 -16.80
CA GLU A 177 3.47 -6.36 -16.30
C GLU A 177 2.15 -5.58 -16.31
N TYR A 178 2.15 -4.33 -16.77
CA TYR A 178 0.96 -3.49 -16.74
C TYR A 178 -0.23 -4.11 -17.47
N ASP A 179 -1.32 -4.27 -16.75
CA ASP A 179 -2.63 -4.62 -17.32
C ASP A 179 -3.61 -3.45 -17.13
N ARG A 180 -3.92 -2.81 -18.25
CA ARG A 180 -4.76 -1.61 -18.22
C ARG A 180 -6.14 -1.87 -17.64
N ALA A 181 -6.79 -2.99 -17.98
CA ALA A 181 -8.17 -3.26 -17.58
C ALA A 181 -8.25 -3.51 -16.07
N SER A 182 -7.32 -4.32 -15.54
CA SER A 182 -7.19 -4.58 -14.11
C SER A 182 -6.84 -3.30 -13.35
N SER A 183 -5.89 -2.50 -13.86
CA SER A 183 -5.48 -1.24 -13.26
C SER A 183 -6.64 -0.23 -13.18
N GLU A 184 -7.38 -0.02 -14.27
CA GLU A 184 -8.53 0.90 -14.28
C GLU A 184 -9.59 0.47 -13.28
N THR A 185 -9.94 -0.84 -13.26
CA THR A 185 -10.91 -1.40 -12.30
C THR A 185 -10.42 -1.26 -10.85
N MET A 186 -9.13 -1.46 -10.61
CA MET A 186 -8.52 -1.25 -9.30
C MET A 186 -8.71 0.19 -8.83
N TRP A 187 -8.37 1.16 -9.66
CA TRP A 187 -8.46 2.57 -9.30
C TRP A 187 -9.89 3.05 -9.08
N GLU A 188 -10.88 2.54 -9.82
CA GLU A 188 -12.30 2.81 -9.55
C GLU A 188 -12.69 2.36 -8.13
N ARG A 189 -12.23 1.17 -7.72
CA ARG A 189 -12.46 0.63 -6.37
C ARG A 189 -11.75 1.43 -5.28
N VAL A 190 -10.50 1.81 -5.53
CA VAL A 190 -9.72 2.64 -4.60
C VAL A 190 -10.40 3.99 -4.37
N VAL A 191 -10.81 4.69 -5.44
CA VAL A 191 -11.53 5.98 -5.30
C VAL A 191 -12.82 5.79 -4.51
N ALA A 192 -13.63 4.77 -4.84
CA ALA A 192 -14.86 4.49 -4.11
C ALA A 192 -14.63 4.15 -2.62
N PHE A 193 -13.52 3.49 -2.29
CA PHE A 193 -13.11 3.22 -0.91
C PHE A 193 -12.74 4.53 -0.17
N LEU A 194 -11.95 5.38 -0.78
CA LEU A 194 -11.57 6.69 -0.22
C LEU A 194 -12.78 7.60 0.00
N ASP A 195 -13.73 7.61 -0.94
CA ASP A 195 -14.99 8.36 -0.79
C ASP A 195 -15.81 7.88 0.42
N ARG A 196 -15.83 6.56 0.69
CA ARG A 196 -16.51 6.00 1.87
C ARG A 196 -15.82 6.38 3.18
N ILE A 197 -14.49 6.46 3.19
CA ILE A 197 -13.73 6.92 4.36
C ILE A 197 -14.03 8.40 4.64
N ASP A 198 -14.06 9.22 3.60
CA ASP A 198 -14.33 10.66 3.71
C ASP A 198 -15.76 10.98 4.20
N ALA A 199 -16.69 10.07 4.02
CA ALA A 199 -18.09 10.22 4.43
C ALA A 199 -18.37 9.81 5.90
N ARG A 200 -17.37 9.28 6.62
CA ARG A 200 -17.48 8.87 8.04
C ARG A 200 -17.19 10.02 8.98
#